data_b5e88a73eaedd3b6a3f604423ceb1eb0
#
_entry.id   b5e88a73eaedd3b6a3f604423ceb1eb0
#
_cell.length_a   1.000
_cell.length_b   1.000
_cell.length_c   1.000
_cell.angle_alpha   90.00
_cell.angle_beta   90.00
_cell.angle_gamma   90.00
#
_symmetry.space_group_name_H-M   'P 1'
#
loop_
_entity.id
_entity.type
_entity.pdbx_description
1 polymer ?
#
loop_
_entity_poly.entity_id
_entity_poly.type
_entity_poly.pdbx_seq_one_letter_code
_entity_poly.pdbx_strand_id
1 'polypeptide(L)'
;MEILRSASAGTMESSDAYVEIEPGEAGVQLELESVVMGQFGDAICSTVREVLAELGVENANVRVVDRGALECVIRARVETAVLRGKERV
;
A
#
# COMPACT_ATOMS: atom_id res chain seq x y z
N MET A 1 -11.61 -8.02 -4.44
CA MET A 1 -11.34 -8.32 -3.03
C MET A 1 -11.72 -7.09 -2.19
N GLU A 2 -12.57 -7.28 -1.24
CA GLU A 2 -13.07 -6.18 -0.43
C GLU A 2 -12.25 -6.01 0.84
N ILE A 3 -11.90 -4.77 1.16
CA ILE A 3 -11.22 -4.46 2.41
C ILE A 3 -12.27 -4.25 3.48
N LEU A 4 -12.25 -5.08 4.51
CA LEU A 4 -13.27 -5.13 5.55
C LEU A 4 -12.86 -4.46 6.85
N ARG A 5 -11.55 -4.26 7.07
CA ARG A 5 -11.02 -3.62 8.27
C ARG A 5 -9.72 -2.89 7.98
N SER A 6 -9.32 -2.04 8.89
CA SER A 6 -8.01 -1.38 8.81
C SER A 6 -6.91 -2.39 9.12
N ALA A 7 -5.83 -2.31 8.36
CA ALA A 7 -4.68 -3.20 8.52
C ALA A 7 -3.40 -2.50 8.10
N SER A 8 -2.28 -3.03 8.52
CA SER A 8 -0.99 -2.48 8.14
C SER A 8 0.05 -3.58 7.95
N ALA A 9 1.13 -3.22 7.28
CA ALA A 9 2.28 -4.10 7.08
C ALA A 9 3.54 -3.26 6.90
N GLY A 10 4.67 -3.80 7.34
CA GLY A 10 5.97 -3.16 7.18
C GLY A 10 6.40 -2.33 8.36
N THR A 11 7.48 -1.58 8.17
CA THR A 11 8.06 -0.72 9.20
C THR A 11 8.46 0.63 8.60
N MET A 12 8.82 1.57 9.46
CA MET A 12 9.34 2.86 9.04
C MET A 12 10.87 2.93 9.09
N GLU A 13 11.52 1.78 9.19
CA GLU A 13 12.98 1.73 9.20
C GLU A 13 13.56 1.97 7.81
N SER A 14 14.86 2.33 7.76
CA SER A 14 15.57 2.52 6.49
C SER A 14 15.44 1.30 5.59
N SER A 15 15.24 1.54 4.31
CA SER A 15 15.11 0.53 3.26
C SER A 15 13.84 -0.32 3.35
N ASP A 16 12.88 0.09 4.19
CA ASP A 16 11.59 -0.57 4.29
C ASP A 16 10.46 0.37 3.84
N ALA A 17 9.25 -0.15 3.81
CA ALA A 17 8.04 0.61 3.55
C ALA A 17 6.96 0.18 4.55
N TYR A 18 6.15 1.15 4.96
CA TYR A 18 5.03 0.92 5.85
C TYR A 18 3.75 1.23 5.09
N VAL A 19 2.83 0.29 5.08
CA VAL A 19 1.56 0.41 4.35
C VAL A 19 0.39 0.28 5.32
N GLU A 20 -0.51 1.26 5.28
CA GLU A 20 -1.78 1.19 5.99
C GLU A 20 -2.89 1.12 4.95
N ILE A 21 -3.87 0.25 5.17
CA ILE A 21 -5.04 0.15 4.32
C ILE A 21 -6.29 0.14 5.19
N GLU A 22 -7.34 0.79 4.70
CA GLU A 22 -8.64 0.78 5.37
C GLU A 22 -9.75 0.76 4.32
N PRO A 23 -10.96 0.36 4.72
CA PRO A 23 -12.10 0.36 3.81
C PRO A 23 -12.34 1.74 3.22
N GLY A 24 -12.69 1.80 1.93
CA GLY A 24 -13.01 3.03 1.24
C GLY A 24 -14.29 2.84 0.42
N GLU A 25 -14.86 3.94 -0.05
CA GLU A 25 -16.14 3.93 -0.78
C GLU A 25 -16.05 4.50 -2.19
N ALA A 26 -14.99 5.23 -2.51
CA ALA A 26 -14.89 6.01 -3.74
C ALA A 26 -13.63 5.65 -4.54
N GLY A 27 -13.41 4.37 -4.79
CA GLY A 27 -12.24 3.90 -5.50
C GLY A 27 -11.04 3.82 -4.58
N VAL A 28 -9.85 3.76 -5.17
CA VAL A 28 -8.60 3.73 -4.41
C VAL A 28 -8.12 5.16 -4.19
N GLN A 29 -8.00 5.54 -2.91
CA GLN A 29 -7.39 6.80 -2.51
C GLN A 29 -6.00 6.47 -1.99
N LEU A 30 -4.97 6.99 -2.64
CA LEU A 30 -3.58 6.69 -2.30
C LEU A 30 -2.85 7.94 -1.83
N GLU A 31 -2.25 7.86 -0.66
CA GLU A 31 -1.39 8.89 -0.11
C GLU A 31 0.00 8.31 0.05
N LEU A 32 1.00 8.95 -0.52
CA LEU A 32 2.38 8.51 -0.46
C LEU A 32 3.27 9.55 0.20
N GLU A 33 4.10 9.07 1.12
CA GLU A 33 5.22 9.82 1.68
C GLU A 33 6.48 9.01 1.40
N SER A 34 7.49 9.61 0.76
CA SER A 34 8.70 8.89 0.41
C SER A 34 9.92 9.79 0.54
N VAL A 35 11.04 9.18 0.95
CA VAL A 35 12.34 9.87 0.98
C VAL A 35 12.88 10.16 -0.42
N VAL A 36 12.28 9.57 -1.45
CA VAL A 36 12.69 9.72 -2.85
C VAL A 36 11.55 10.19 -3.76
N MET A 37 10.62 10.96 -3.20
CA MET A 37 9.42 11.44 -3.92
C MET A 37 9.72 12.08 -5.27
N GLY A 38 10.72 12.96 -5.32
CA GLY A 38 11.03 13.71 -6.53
C GLY A 38 11.47 12.86 -7.70
N GLN A 39 12.08 11.70 -7.45
CA GLN A 39 12.57 10.81 -8.49
C GLN A 39 11.66 9.61 -8.73
N PHE A 40 11.12 9.04 -7.67
CA PHE A 40 10.45 7.74 -7.73
C PHE A 40 9.01 7.74 -7.25
N GLY A 41 8.46 8.90 -6.88
CA GLY A 41 7.08 8.99 -6.37
C GLY A 41 6.06 8.36 -7.31
N ASP A 42 6.11 8.71 -8.59
CA ASP A 42 5.17 8.18 -9.58
C ASP A 42 5.34 6.67 -9.77
N ALA A 43 6.58 6.19 -9.79
CA ALA A 43 6.87 4.77 -9.93
C ALA A 43 6.35 3.97 -8.73
N ILE A 44 6.51 4.51 -7.51
CA ILE A 44 6.00 3.87 -6.30
C ILE A 44 4.47 3.82 -6.34
N CYS A 45 3.82 4.91 -6.68
CA CYS A 45 2.35 4.95 -6.80
C CYS A 45 1.86 3.94 -7.84
N SER A 46 2.53 3.84 -8.98
CA SER A 46 2.18 2.88 -10.02
C SER A 46 2.29 1.44 -9.51
N THR A 47 3.36 1.14 -8.79
CA THR A 47 3.57 -0.19 -8.21
C THR A 47 2.46 -0.52 -7.22
N VAL A 48 2.12 0.40 -6.33
CA VAL A 48 1.05 0.19 -5.34
C VAL A 48 -0.28 -0.06 -6.04
N ARG A 49 -0.64 0.77 -7.02
CA ARG A 49 -1.91 0.63 -7.75
C ARG A 49 -1.96 -0.66 -8.55
N GLU A 50 -0.83 -1.08 -9.11
CA GLU A 50 -0.72 -2.33 -9.85
C GLU A 50 -1.02 -3.54 -8.96
N VAL A 51 -0.42 -3.58 -7.75
CA VAL A 51 -0.67 -4.67 -6.80
C VAL A 51 -2.14 -4.69 -6.36
N LEU A 52 -2.70 -3.52 -6.06
CA LEU A 52 -4.11 -3.43 -5.67
C LEU A 52 -5.02 -3.95 -6.79
N ALA A 53 -4.72 -3.59 -8.04
CA ALA A 53 -5.49 -4.06 -9.19
C ALA A 53 -5.35 -5.58 -9.39
N GLU A 54 -4.15 -6.12 -9.26
CA GLU A 54 -3.90 -7.56 -9.36
C GLU A 54 -4.68 -8.35 -8.31
N LEU A 55 -4.85 -7.77 -7.13
CA LEU A 55 -5.60 -8.40 -6.03
C LEU A 55 -7.09 -8.09 -6.09
N GLY A 56 -7.54 -7.33 -7.08
CA GLY A 56 -8.95 -7.02 -7.25
C GLY A 56 -9.50 -6.04 -6.22
N VAL A 57 -8.66 -5.18 -5.64
CA VAL A 57 -9.10 -4.15 -4.70
C VAL A 57 -9.61 -2.96 -5.48
N GLU A 58 -10.90 -2.69 -5.40
CA GLU A 58 -11.56 -1.59 -6.11
C GLU A 58 -11.76 -0.35 -5.25
N ASN A 59 -11.92 -0.53 -3.94
CA ASN A 59 -12.19 0.56 -3.01
C ASN A 59 -11.33 0.39 -1.76
N ALA A 60 -10.50 1.37 -1.48
CA ALA A 60 -9.69 1.38 -0.27
C ALA A 60 -9.04 2.75 -0.09
N ASN A 61 -8.75 3.11 1.15
CA ASN A 61 -7.87 4.23 1.47
C ASN A 61 -6.53 3.64 1.86
N VAL A 62 -5.48 4.01 1.15
CA VAL A 62 -4.15 3.44 1.31
C VAL A 62 -3.15 4.56 1.60
N ARG A 63 -2.35 4.37 2.65
CA ARG A 63 -1.26 5.26 2.98
C ARG A 63 0.03 4.47 2.96
N VAL A 64 1.02 4.98 2.23
CA VAL A 64 2.33 4.35 2.11
C VAL A 64 3.41 5.31 2.57
N VAL A 65 4.26 4.86 3.48
CA VAL A 65 5.45 5.59 3.89
C VAL A 65 6.66 4.78 3.41
N ASP A 66 7.35 5.31 2.40
CA ASP A 66 8.52 4.66 1.82
C ASP A 66 9.81 5.26 2.38
N ARG A 67 10.70 4.39 2.84
CA ARG A 67 12.00 4.75 3.39
C ARG A 67 13.14 4.22 2.54
N GLY A 68 12.94 4.19 1.21
CA GLY A 68 13.95 3.71 0.28
C GLY A 68 13.86 2.21 0.00
N ALA A 69 12.67 1.64 0.08
CA ALA A 69 12.46 0.22 -0.17
C ALA A 69 12.65 -0.12 -1.65
N LEU A 70 13.08 -1.36 -1.90
CA LEU A 70 13.07 -1.92 -3.25
C LEU A 70 11.63 -2.17 -3.68
N GLU A 71 11.39 -2.20 -4.99
CA GLU A 71 10.05 -2.44 -5.54
C GLU A 71 9.43 -3.73 -4.99
N CYS A 72 10.21 -4.81 -4.90
CA CYS A 72 9.69 -6.09 -4.39
C CYS A 72 9.25 -5.99 -2.93
N VAL A 73 9.90 -5.14 -2.13
CA VAL A 73 9.51 -4.92 -0.74
C VAL A 73 8.19 -4.17 -0.68
N ILE A 74 8.04 -3.13 -1.49
CA ILE A 74 6.78 -2.36 -1.57
C ILE A 74 5.63 -3.27 -1.98
N ARG A 75 5.82 -4.09 -3.01
CA ARG A 75 4.80 -5.04 -3.45
C ARG A 75 4.41 -6.01 -2.34
N ALA A 76 5.39 -6.56 -1.64
CA ALA A 76 5.13 -7.50 -0.54
C ALA A 76 4.36 -6.85 0.61
N ARG A 77 4.70 -5.59 0.95
CA ARG A 77 4.01 -4.88 2.03
C ARG A 77 2.56 -4.57 1.67
N VAL A 78 2.30 -4.12 0.44
CA VAL A 78 0.94 -3.85 -0.03
C VAL A 78 0.12 -5.13 -0.02
N GLU A 79 0.66 -6.21 -0.55
CA GLU A 79 -0.01 -7.51 -0.57
C GLU A 79 -0.36 -7.98 0.84
N THR A 80 0.58 -7.90 1.77
CA THR A 80 0.35 -8.31 3.15
C THR A 80 -0.72 -7.45 3.82
N ALA A 81 -0.70 -6.14 3.60
CA ALA A 81 -1.72 -5.25 4.15
C ALA A 81 -3.11 -5.61 3.63
N VAL A 82 -3.23 -5.88 2.32
CA VAL A 82 -4.50 -6.30 1.71
C VAL A 82 -4.99 -7.62 2.31
N LEU A 83 -4.11 -8.61 2.43
CA LEU A 83 -4.48 -9.90 2.98
C LEU A 83 -4.96 -9.79 4.43
N ARG A 84 -4.36 -8.91 5.20
CA ARG A 84 -4.80 -8.65 6.58
C ARG A 84 -6.11 -7.85 6.62
N GLY A 85 -6.28 -6.91 5.71
CA GLY A 85 -7.46 -6.04 5.65
C GLY A 85 -8.72 -6.72 5.15
N LYS A 86 -8.60 -7.79 4.38
CA LYS A 86 -9.75 -8.54 3.88
C LYS A 86 -10.35 -9.50 4.91
N GLU A 87 -9.64 -9.77 5.98
CA GLU A 87 -10.07 -10.73 6.98
C GLU A 87 -11.12 -10.14 7.92
N ARG A 88 -12.13 -10.95 8.24
CA ARG A 88 -13.08 -10.63 9.29
C ARG A 88 -12.52 -11.11 10.62
N VAL A 89 -12.66 -10.26 11.62
CA VAL A 89 -12.20 -10.59 12.97
C VAL A 89 -13.35 -11.25 13.73
#